data_afcf85ea177a3f14f89afcb6b4da877f
#
_entry.id   afcf85ea177a3f14f89afcb6b4da877f
#
_cell.length_a   1.000
_cell.length_b   1.000
_cell.length_c   1.000
_cell.angle_alpha   90.00
_cell.angle_beta   90.00
_cell.angle_gamma   90.00
#
_symmetry.space_group_name_H-M   'P 1'
#
loop_
_entity.id
_entity.type
_entity.pdbx_description
1 polymer ?
#
loop_
_entity_poly.entity_id
_entity_poly.type
_entity_poly.pdbx_seq_one_letter_code
_entity_poly.pdbx_strand_id
1 'polypeptide(L)'
;MRGRWRHATVLTLAGVALLGGCGGADDDPESQPADSATSPSPTQTETAPDPTPTEEPMPDGPLAAAIADLSSDTGVDPDDIKVVVNQEVTWRDGSLGCPKPGMFYTQALVDGYRIVLRAGGEEVAYHGSVGKPPFRCDHPAPNGAVGA
;
A
#
# COMPACT_ATOMS: atom_id res chain seq x y z
N MET A 1 -27.57 30.54 -16.52
CA MET A 1 -26.98 31.55 -15.61
C MET A 1 -25.52 31.24 -15.48
N ARG A 2 -24.66 32.16 -15.95
CA ARG A 2 -23.22 31.96 -16.06
C ARG A 2 -22.55 32.46 -14.80
N GLY A 3 -22.01 31.57 -13.96
CA GLY A 3 -21.19 31.93 -12.81
C GLY A 3 -19.70 31.96 -13.18
N ARG A 4 -19.16 33.15 -13.38
CA ARG A 4 -17.72 33.41 -13.59
C ARG A 4 -17.06 33.41 -12.23
N TRP A 5 -16.14 32.49 -11.97
CA TRP A 5 -15.26 32.58 -10.80
C TRP A 5 -13.89 33.14 -11.23
N ARG A 6 -13.55 34.24 -10.58
CA ARG A 6 -12.39 35.10 -10.84
C ARG A 6 -11.21 34.56 -10.07
N HIS A 7 -10.10 34.52 -10.77
CA HIS A 7 -8.78 34.25 -10.26
C HIS A 7 -8.37 35.23 -9.16
N ALA A 8 -7.82 34.74 -8.08
CA ALA A 8 -7.03 35.54 -7.14
C ALA A 8 -5.62 34.95 -7.10
N THR A 9 -4.73 35.66 -7.76
CA THR A 9 -3.29 35.53 -7.70
C THR A 9 -2.82 36.12 -6.38
N VAL A 10 -2.10 35.38 -5.56
CA VAL A 10 -1.29 35.96 -4.47
C VAL A 10 0.15 35.49 -4.64
N LEU A 11 0.96 36.46 -4.94
CA LEU A 11 2.42 36.44 -4.99
C LEU A 11 2.94 36.89 -3.62
N THR A 12 3.91 36.19 -3.02
CA THR A 12 4.87 36.72 -2.03
C THR A 12 6.01 35.72 -1.93
N LEU A 13 7.19 35.97 -2.49
CA LEU A 13 8.38 36.67 -2.06
C LEU A 13 9.06 36.09 -0.80
N ALA A 14 10.21 35.46 -1.09
CA ALA A 14 11.58 35.83 -0.64
C ALA A 14 11.97 35.57 0.83
N GLY A 15 13.17 34.98 0.98
CA GLY A 15 14.01 35.12 2.18
C GLY A 15 14.90 33.89 2.40
N VAL A 16 16.10 33.92 1.76
CA VAL A 16 17.43 34.19 2.33
C VAL A 16 18.01 33.06 3.22
N ALA A 17 19.03 32.45 2.65
CA ALA A 17 20.32 31.94 3.10
C ALA A 17 20.75 32.16 4.58
N LEU A 18 21.52 31.13 5.08
CA LEU A 18 22.79 31.26 5.85
C LEU A 18 23.30 29.81 6.03
N LEU A 19 24.37 29.44 5.46
CA LEU A 19 25.80 29.33 5.78
C LEU A 19 26.13 29.00 7.24
N GLY A 20 26.92 27.95 7.39
CA GLY A 20 27.76 27.66 8.54
C GLY A 20 27.54 26.23 9.03
N GLY A 21 28.55 25.40 9.18
CA GLY A 21 29.96 25.56 9.29
C GLY A 21 30.61 24.23 9.55
N CYS A 22 31.82 24.14 9.13
CA CYS A 22 32.80 23.12 9.34
C CYS A 22 33.01 22.65 10.78
N GLY A 23 33.59 21.46 10.90
CA GLY A 23 34.48 21.05 11.98
C GLY A 23 34.21 19.62 12.35
N GLY A 24 35.11 18.77 12.19
CA GLY A 24 36.49 18.46 12.43
C GLY A 24 36.46 17.02 12.82
N ALA A 25 37.10 16.17 12.16
CA ALA A 25 38.45 15.66 12.27
C ALA A 25 38.73 14.91 13.57
N ASP A 26 39.27 13.71 13.30
CA ASP A 26 40.30 12.98 14.05
C ASP A 26 39.79 12.18 15.25
N ASP A 27 40.10 10.98 15.29
CA ASP A 27 41.23 10.13 15.64
C ASP A 27 40.74 8.70 15.85
N ASP A 28 41.34 7.83 15.29
CA ASP A 28 42.45 6.89 15.34
C ASP A 28 42.17 5.56 16.07
N PRO A 29 42.75 4.48 15.60
CA PRO A 29 42.34 3.12 15.94
C PRO A 29 43.13 2.59 17.13
N GLU A 30 42.43 2.16 18.13
CA GLU A 30 43.05 1.39 19.22
C GLU A 30 42.60 -0.05 19.19
N SER A 31 43.60 -0.82 19.00
CA SER A 31 43.84 -2.26 19.10
C SER A 31 42.87 -3.06 19.96
N GLN A 32 42.43 -4.16 19.38
CA GLN A 32 41.85 -5.33 20.05
C GLN A 32 42.74 -5.93 21.12
N PRO A 33 42.19 -6.66 22.06
CA PRO A 33 42.49 -8.08 22.10
C PRO A 33 41.27 -8.98 22.00
N ALA A 34 41.47 -10.07 21.31
CA ALA A 34 40.58 -11.20 21.17
C ALA A 34 40.33 -11.85 22.54
N ASP A 35 39.07 -11.85 22.97
CA ASP A 35 38.59 -12.82 23.94
C ASP A 35 37.61 -13.75 23.26
N SER A 36 38.06 -14.97 23.08
CA SER A 36 37.24 -16.10 22.67
C SER A 36 36.22 -16.40 23.75
N ALA A 37 35.06 -15.80 23.66
CA ALA A 37 33.91 -16.24 24.41
C ALA A 37 33.12 -17.22 23.53
N THR A 38 33.24 -18.46 23.84
CA THR A 38 32.37 -19.56 23.41
C THR A 38 30.94 -19.18 23.70
N SER A 39 30.21 -18.76 22.65
CA SER A 39 28.79 -18.52 22.70
C SER A 39 28.08 -19.87 22.77
N PRO A 40 27.26 -20.16 23.79
CA PRO A 40 26.40 -21.33 23.76
C PRO A 40 25.40 -21.17 22.62
N SER A 41 25.39 -22.14 21.73
CA SER A 41 24.40 -22.29 20.66
C SER A 41 23.02 -22.22 21.31
N PRO A 42 22.13 -21.29 20.87
CA PRO A 42 20.74 -21.34 21.32
C PRO A 42 20.15 -22.65 20.81
N THR A 43 19.74 -23.50 21.71
CA THR A 43 18.84 -24.61 21.42
C THR A 43 17.63 -24.01 20.69
N GLN A 44 17.54 -24.29 19.40
CA GLN A 44 16.34 -23.98 18.63
C GLN A 44 15.22 -24.84 19.22
N THR A 45 14.42 -24.22 20.06
CA THR A 45 13.10 -24.77 20.37
C THR A 45 12.35 -24.76 19.04
N GLU A 46 12.17 -25.95 18.52
CA GLU A 46 11.32 -26.23 17.37
C GLU A 46 9.93 -25.72 17.72
N THR A 47 9.67 -24.46 17.40
CA THR A 47 8.34 -23.87 17.47
C THR A 47 7.53 -24.62 16.45
N ALA A 48 6.51 -25.33 16.92
CA ALA A 48 5.51 -25.96 16.08
C ALA A 48 5.06 -24.96 15.02
N PRO A 49 4.88 -25.38 13.75
CA PRO A 49 4.42 -24.47 12.70
C PRO A 49 3.11 -23.85 13.16
N ASP A 50 3.12 -22.53 13.24
CA ASP A 50 1.92 -21.69 13.40
C ASP A 50 0.89 -22.19 12.38
N PRO A 51 -0.36 -22.49 12.77
CA PRO A 51 -1.36 -22.94 11.84
C PRO A 51 -1.47 -21.89 10.73
N THR A 52 -1.02 -22.26 9.54
CA THR A 52 -1.22 -21.50 8.31
C THR A 52 -2.69 -21.10 8.29
N PRO A 53 -3.03 -19.81 8.20
CA PRO A 53 -4.42 -19.41 8.05
C PRO A 53 -4.97 -20.18 6.86
N THR A 54 -5.96 -21.01 7.09
CA THR A 54 -6.67 -21.71 6.02
C THR A 54 -7.28 -20.62 5.16
N GLU A 55 -6.66 -20.34 4.02
CA GLU A 55 -7.24 -19.49 2.98
C GLU A 55 -8.48 -20.21 2.48
N GLU A 56 -9.65 -19.80 2.96
CA GLU A 56 -10.90 -20.25 2.38
C GLU A 56 -10.93 -19.71 0.94
N PRO A 57 -10.98 -20.58 -0.08
CA PRO A 57 -11.05 -20.14 -1.47
C PRO A 57 -12.33 -19.32 -1.63
N MET A 58 -12.20 -18.09 -2.12
CA MET A 58 -13.36 -17.32 -2.53
C MET A 58 -14.04 -18.06 -3.68
N PRO A 59 -15.30 -18.50 -3.55
CA PRO A 59 -15.94 -19.43 -4.48
C PRO A 59 -15.98 -18.91 -5.93
N ASP A 60 -15.93 -17.58 -6.13
CA ASP A 60 -16.05 -16.95 -7.45
C ASP A 60 -14.90 -15.99 -7.77
N GLY A 61 -13.82 -15.99 -6.96
CA GLY A 61 -12.66 -15.13 -7.14
C GLY A 61 -12.85 -13.67 -6.73
N PRO A 62 -11.77 -12.88 -6.78
CA PRO A 62 -11.79 -11.49 -6.27
C PRO A 62 -12.72 -10.56 -7.06
N LEU A 63 -12.88 -10.76 -8.37
CA LEU A 63 -13.76 -9.94 -9.18
C LEU A 63 -15.22 -10.12 -8.79
N ALA A 64 -15.68 -11.35 -8.62
CA ALA A 64 -17.05 -11.62 -8.23
C ALA A 64 -17.35 -11.10 -6.82
N ALA A 65 -16.40 -11.23 -5.89
CA ALA A 65 -16.51 -10.69 -4.55
C ALA A 65 -16.65 -9.15 -4.57
N ALA A 66 -15.85 -8.45 -5.39
CA ALA A 66 -15.95 -7.00 -5.55
C ALA A 66 -17.28 -6.55 -6.16
N ILE A 67 -17.79 -7.28 -7.16
CA ILE A 67 -19.10 -7.01 -7.77
C ILE A 67 -20.22 -7.20 -6.74
N ALA A 68 -20.19 -8.27 -5.97
CA ALA A 68 -21.18 -8.56 -4.95
C ALA A 68 -21.20 -7.48 -3.84
N ASP A 69 -20.02 -7.04 -3.41
CA ASP A 69 -19.87 -5.96 -2.41
C ASP A 69 -20.46 -4.66 -2.95
N LEU A 70 -20.10 -4.24 -4.17
CA LEU A 70 -20.58 -3.01 -4.78
C LEU A 70 -22.10 -3.05 -5.04
N SER A 71 -22.62 -4.19 -5.50
CA SER A 71 -24.05 -4.40 -5.68
C SER A 71 -24.83 -4.24 -4.37
N SER A 72 -24.31 -4.84 -3.29
CA SER A 72 -24.92 -4.75 -1.96
C SER A 72 -24.91 -3.33 -1.40
N ASP A 73 -23.83 -2.58 -1.65
CA ASP A 73 -23.67 -1.20 -1.16
C ASP A 73 -24.53 -0.20 -1.94
N THR A 74 -24.63 -0.36 -3.26
CA THR A 74 -25.31 0.61 -4.15
C THR A 74 -26.73 0.23 -4.52
N GLY A 75 -27.10 -1.05 -4.38
CA GLY A 75 -28.37 -1.59 -4.85
C GLY A 75 -28.44 -1.73 -6.38
N VAL A 76 -27.33 -1.54 -7.10
CA VAL A 76 -27.24 -1.76 -8.54
C VAL A 76 -27.15 -3.25 -8.81
N ASP A 77 -27.89 -3.75 -9.81
CA ASP A 77 -27.84 -5.15 -10.21
C ASP A 77 -26.41 -5.53 -10.63
N PRO A 78 -25.89 -6.69 -10.21
CA PRO A 78 -24.55 -7.17 -10.62
C PRO A 78 -24.30 -7.13 -12.13
N ASP A 79 -25.33 -7.40 -12.94
CA ASP A 79 -25.24 -7.40 -14.41
C ASP A 79 -25.10 -5.98 -15.01
N ASP A 80 -25.49 -4.96 -14.27
CA ASP A 80 -25.37 -3.55 -14.65
C ASP A 80 -24.04 -2.93 -14.23
N ILE A 81 -23.24 -3.62 -13.39
CA ILE A 81 -21.93 -3.18 -12.95
C ILE A 81 -20.90 -3.43 -14.07
N LYS A 82 -20.22 -2.38 -14.49
CA LYS A 82 -19.20 -2.45 -15.54
C LYS A 82 -17.81 -2.64 -14.94
N VAL A 83 -17.07 -3.62 -15.46
CA VAL A 83 -15.65 -3.81 -15.13
C VAL A 83 -14.84 -2.84 -15.97
N VAL A 84 -14.17 -1.88 -15.33
CA VAL A 84 -13.30 -0.89 -15.98
C VAL A 84 -11.86 -1.37 -16.00
N VAL A 85 -11.39 -1.94 -14.87
CA VAL A 85 -10.07 -2.54 -14.72
C VAL A 85 -10.23 -3.87 -13.96
N ASN A 86 -9.52 -4.88 -14.41
CA ASN A 86 -9.29 -6.13 -13.68
C ASN A 86 -7.92 -6.65 -14.05
N GLN A 87 -6.93 -6.45 -13.18
CA GLN A 87 -5.55 -6.79 -13.48
C GLN A 87 -4.81 -7.28 -12.24
N GLU A 88 -3.86 -8.18 -12.45
CA GLU A 88 -2.87 -8.56 -11.46
C GLU A 88 -1.81 -7.46 -11.35
N VAL A 89 -1.36 -7.18 -10.14
CA VAL A 89 -0.36 -6.15 -9.85
C VAL A 89 0.57 -6.62 -8.73
N THR A 90 1.78 -6.08 -8.70
CA THR A 90 2.66 -6.18 -7.53
C THR A 90 2.65 -4.84 -6.80
N TRP A 91 2.16 -4.83 -5.58
CA TRP A 91 2.13 -3.65 -4.72
C TRP A 91 3.52 -3.36 -4.15
N ARG A 92 3.85 -2.08 -3.96
CA ARG A 92 5.15 -1.65 -3.43
C ARG A 92 5.31 -1.91 -1.94
N ASP A 93 4.21 -1.98 -1.22
CA ASP A 93 4.17 -2.12 0.24
C ASP A 93 2.85 -2.75 0.71
N GLY A 94 2.76 -3.01 2.00
CA GLY A 94 1.59 -3.61 2.63
C GLY A 94 0.34 -2.74 2.67
N SER A 95 0.36 -1.50 2.14
CA SER A 95 -0.86 -0.70 1.97
C SER A 95 -1.72 -1.18 0.81
N LEU A 96 -1.16 -2.04 -0.06
CA LEU A 96 -1.79 -2.52 -1.29
C LEU A 96 -2.27 -1.36 -2.19
N GLY A 97 -1.46 -0.29 -2.26
CA GLY A 97 -1.78 0.90 -3.03
C GLY A 97 -2.92 1.76 -2.48
N CYS A 98 -3.32 1.52 -1.23
CA CYS A 98 -4.40 2.25 -0.55
C CYS A 98 -3.94 2.78 0.83
N PRO A 99 -2.94 3.67 0.89
CA PRO A 99 -2.40 4.16 2.14
C PRO A 99 -3.40 5.01 2.90
N LYS A 100 -3.50 4.78 4.20
CA LYS A 100 -4.30 5.59 5.12
C LYS A 100 -3.39 6.57 5.86
N PRO A 101 -3.80 7.83 6.05
CA PRO A 101 -3.02 8.81 6.79
C PRO A 101 -2.66 8.31 8.20
N GLY A 102 -1.39 8.49 8.60
CA GLY A 102 -0.91 8.11 9.92
C GLY A 102 -0.63 6.61 10.13
N MET A 103 -0.83 5.78 9.10
CA MET A 103 -0.50 4.35 9.16
C MET A 103 0.89 4.08 8.60
N PHE A 104 1.59 3.14 9.21
CA PHE A 104 2.85 2.60 8.71
C PHE A 104 2.62 1.22 8.10
N TYR A 105 3.27 0.95 6.99
CA TYR A 105 3.13 -0.29 6.24
C TYR A 105 4.48 -0.97 6.06
N THR A 106 4.47 -2.30 6.02
CA THR A 106 5.66 -3.08 5.67
C THR A 106 6.12 -2.71 4.27
N GLN A 107 7.41 -2.40 4.13
CA GLN A 107 8.04 -2.07 2.85
C GLN A 107 8.50 -3.36 2.15
N ALA A 108 7.54 -4.17 1.74
CA ALA A 108 7.77 -5.41 1.02
C ALA A 108 6.83 -5.47 -0.19
N LEU A 109 7.31 -6.00 -1.29
CA LEU A 109 6.48 -6.25 -2.47
C LEU A 109 5.40 -7.28 -2.14
N VAL A 110 4.18 -7.02 -2.57
CA VAL A 110 3.04 -7.89 -2.32
C VAL A 110 2.31 -8.14 -3.65
N ASP A 111 2.23 -9.39 -4.07
CA ASP A 111 1.44 -9.76 -5.24
C ASP A 111 -0.05 -9.68 -4.92
N GLY A 112 -0.79 -9.14 -5.86
CA GLY A 112 -2.19 -8.88 -5.67
C GLY A 112 -2.92 -8.51 -6.94
N TYR A 113 -4.02 -7.79 -6.77
CA TYR A 113 -4.86 -7.38 -7.88
C TYR A 113 -5.47 -6.01 -7.64
N ARG A 114 -5.77 -5.34 -8.75
CA ARG A 114 -6.50 -4.08 -8.82
C ARG A 114 -7.74 -4.28 -9.67
N ILE A 115 -8.89 -3.95 -9.12
CA ILE A 115 -10.18 -4.00 -9.80
C ILE A 115 -10.80 -2.60 -9.73
N VAL A 116 -11.31 -2.09 -10.84
CA VAL A 116 -12.10 -0.86 -10.86
C VAL A 116 -13.44 -1.21 -11.48
N LEU A 117 -14.49 -0.95 -10.75
CA LEU A 117 -15.87 -1.17 -11.16
C LEU A 117 -16.59 0.16 -11.33
N ARG A 118 -17.58 0.20 -12.21
CA ARG A 118 -18.44 1.35 -12.40
C ARG A 118 -19.90 0.95 -12.19
N ALA A 119 -20.58 1.62 -11.26
CA ALA A 119 -22.00 1.47 -10.96
C ALA A 119 -22.65 2.84 -10.98
N GLY A 120 -23.76 3.01 -11.68
CA GLY A 120 -24.49 4.29 -11.71
C GLY A 120 -23.70 5.50 -12.22
N GLY A 121 -22.58 5.27 -12.94
CA GLY A 121 -21.69 6.32 -13.45
C GLY A 121 -20.53 6.67 -12.53
N GLU A 122 -20.46 6.13 -11.33
CA GLU A 122 -19.37 6.28 -10.37
C GLU A 122 -18.39 5.11 -10.45
N GLU A 123 -17.08 5.41 -10.36
CA GLU A 123 -16.04 4.39 -10.33
C GLU A 123 -15.58 4.11 -8.90
N VAL A 124 -15.47 2.83 -8.58
CA VAL A 124 -15.03 2.34 -7.28
C VAL A 124 -13.85 1.41 -7.48
N ALA A 125 -12.75 1.69 -6.77
CA ALA A 125 -11.55 0.86 -6.81
C ALA A 125 -11.57 -0.18 -5.68
N TYR A 126 -11.20 -1.41 -6.04
CA TYR A 126 -10.97 -2.53 -5.14
C TYR A 126 -9.55 -3.03 -5.29
N HIS A 127 -8.86 -3.16 -4.19
CA HIS A 127 -7.51 -3.70 -4.11
C HIS A 127 -7.47 -4.95 -3.24
N GLY A 128 -6.45 -5.78 -3.42
CA GLY A 128 -6.25 -6.95 -2.59
C GLY A 128 -4.89 -7.60 -2.84
N SER A 129 -4.50 -8.50 -1.96
CA SER A 129 -3.40 -9.43 -2.17
C SER A 129 -3.92 -10.78 -2.64
N VAL A 130 -3.06 -11.57 -3.28
CA VAL A 130 -3.40 -12.95 -3.68
C VAL A 130 -3.92 -13.73 -2.47
N GLY A 131 -5.02 -14.47 -2.66
CA GLY A 131 -5.64 -15.29 -1.62
C GLY A 131 -6.43 -14.53 -0.56
N LYS A 132 -6.56 -13.22 -0.63
CA LYS A 132 -7.37 -12.42 0.29
C LYS A 132 -8.56 -11.78 -0.43
N PRO A 133 -9.68 -11.54 0.27
CA PRO A 133 -10.82 -10.84 -0.31
C PRO A 133 -10.45 -9.41 -0.69
N PRO A 134 -11.10 -8.82 -1.72
CA PRO A 134 -10.94 -7.43 -2.09
C PRO A 134 -11.44 -6.51 -0.98
N PHE A 135 -10.84 -5.33 -0.91
CA PHE A 135 -11.36 -4.23 -0.11
C PHE A 135 -11.46 -2.96 -0.94
N ARG A 136 -12.45 -2.14 -0.62
CA ARG A 136 -12.68 -0.85 -1.28
C ARG A 136 -11.56 0.12 -0.94
N CYS A 137 -11.03 0.80 -1.96
CA CYS A 137 -9.99 1.80 -1.83
C CYS A 137 -10.52 3.17 -2.28
N ASP A 138 -10.81 4.04 -1.33
CA ASP A 138 -11.34 5.38 -1.62
C ASP A 138 -10.27 6.35 -2.13
N HIS A 139 -9.00 6.11 -1.78
CA HIS A 139 -7.88 6.97 -2.13
C HIS A 139 -6.70 6.16 -2.70
N PRO A 140 -6.84 5.61 -3.92
CA PRO A 140 -5.77 4.82 -4.52
C PRO A 140 -4.54 5.69 -4.81
N ALA A 141 -3.37 5.21 -4.38
CA ALA A 141 -2.11 5.86 -4.68
C ALA A 141 -1.77 5.70 -6.17
N PRO A 142 -1.41 6.78 -6.89
CA PRO A 142 -1.14 6.71 -8.33
C PRO A 142 0.04 5.80 -8.69
N ASN A 143 0.98 5.61 -7.76
CA ASN A 143 2.18 4.77 -7.94
C ASN A 143 2.22 3.61 -6.94
N GLY A 144 1.08 3.12 -6.49
CA GLY A 144 0.99 2.05 -5.49
C GLY A 144 1.48 0.69 -6.00
N ALA A 145 1.36 0.44 -7.30
CA ALA A 145 1.82 -0.81 -7.95
C ALA A 145 3.13 -0.64 -8.72
N VAL A 146 3.87 -1.72 -8.91
CA VAL A 146 5.01 -1.85 -9.83
C VAL A 146 4.60 -2.77 -10.96
N GLY A 147 4.72 -2.29 -12.20
CA GLY A 147 4.45 -3.09 -13.39
C GLY A 147 2.96 -3.42 -13.53
N ALA A 148 2.22 -2.54 -14.11
CA ALA A 148 0.90 -2.78 -14.67
C ALA A 148 0.98 -2.61 -16.19
#